data_e7747baf390406dfc5fa8dc700c2036c
#
_entry.id   e7747baf390406dfc5fa8dc700c2036c
#
_cell.length_a   1.000
_cell.length_b   1.000
_cell.length_c   1.000
_cell.angle_alpha   90.00
_cell.angle_beta   90.00
_cell.angle_gamma   90.00
#
_symmetry.space_group_name_H-M   'P 1'
#
loop_
_entity.id
_entity.type
_entity.pdbx_description
1 polymer ?
#
loop_
_entity_poly.entity_id
_entity_poly.type
_entity_poly.pdbx_seq_one_letter_code
_entity_poly.pdbx_strand_id
1 'polypeptide(L)'
;MNPDIDDTTAALRALRSQSRLDKATAGAWKRGLDWLLSMQNDDGGWPAFEKNTDSPLISSLPIEGADTVSTDPSSADLTGRTLEFLGRYAGYKENDAPVQKAVRWLLARQEIDGSWYGRWGIAYLYGTWAALTGLMAVGVSPAHPAVQKAVDWLTRQQNADGGWGESCHSDEQKMYAPLGASTPSQTAWALDALIAVHPRPTPAIERGIDYLSRQSQAADWTTAYPTGGGRPGGTYFAYHSYRWIWPLLALSHYQSKYASAS
;
A
#
# COMPACT_ATOMS: atom_id res chain seq x y z
N MET A 1 -2.63 -21.41 -12.19
CA MET A 1 -2.75 -20.21 -11.33
C MET A 1 -1.34 -19.67 -11.21
N ASN A 2 -1.09 -18.46 -11.69
CA ASN A 2 0.22 -17.85 -11.56
C ASN A 2 0.29 -17.17 -10.19
N PRO A 3 1.35 -17.38 -9.41
CA PRO A 3 1.54 -16.66 -8.17
C PRO A 3 1.79 -15.18 -8.48
N ASP A 4 1.26 -14.31 -7.64
CA ASP A 4 1.56 -12.87 -7.67
C ASP A 4 2.13 -12.39 -6.32
N ILE A 5 2.70 -11.21 -6.33
CA ILE A 5 3.39 -10.64 -5.18
C ILE A 5 2.41 -10.31 -4.05
N ASP A 6 1.25 -9.74 -4.36
CA ASP A 6 0.31 -9.31 -3.32
C ASP A 6 -0.34 -10.49 -2.61
N ASP A 7 -0.90 -11.43 -3.36
CA ASP A 7 -1.50 -12.66 -2.81
C ASP A 7 -0.46 -13.49 -2.05
N THR A 8 0.77 -13.58 -2.56
CA THR A 8 1.86 -14.28 -1.87
C THR A 8 2.19 -13.62 -0.53
N THR A 9 2.35 -12.30 -0.48
CA THR A 9 2.61 -11.61 0.80
C THR A 9 1.45 -11.78 1.78
N ALA A 10 0.19 -11.71 1.31
CA ALA A 10 -0.99 -11.93 2.13
C ALA A 10 -1.05 -13.36 2.69
N ALA A 11 -0.82 -14.36 1.86
CA ALA A 11 -0.77 -15.76 2.28
C ALA A 11 0.35 -16.02 3.31
N LEU A 12 1.54 -15.49 3.08
CA LEU A 12 2.67 -15.62 4.02
C LEU A 12 2.41 -14.93 5.37
N ARG A 13 1.71 -13.78 5.38
CA ARG A 13 1.25 -13.13 6.62
C ARG A 13 0.31 -14.05 7.39
N ALA A 14 -0.70 -14.59 6.73
CA ALA A 14 -1.68 -15.49 7.33
C ALA A 14 -1.04 -16.77 7.90
N LEU A 15 -0.06 -17.33 7.19
CA LEU A 15 0.63 -18.56 7.60
C LEU A 15 1.70 -18.33 8.68
N ARG A 16 2.08 -17.10 9.00
CA ARG A 16 3.23 -16.82 9.87
C ARG A 16 3.13 -17.43 11.25
N SER A 17 1.98 -17.37 11.90
CA SER A 17 1.77 -17.96 13.21
C SER A 17 1.89 -19.50 13.14
N GLN A 18 1.23 -20.12 12.18
CA GLN A 18 1.23 -21.55 11.98
C GLN A 18 2.62 -22.09 11.60
N SER A 19 3.39 -21.33 10.79
CA SER A 19 4.76 -21.69 10.39
C SER A 19 5.74 -21.84 11.56
N ARG A 20 5.40 -21.31 12.74
CA ARG A 20 6.18 -21.49 13.98
C ARG A 20 5.84 -22.78 14.73
N LEU A 21 4.73 -23.43 14.37
CA LEU A 21 4.16 -24.56 15.11
C LEU A 21 4.42 -25.88 14.40
N ASP A 22 4.49 -25.91 13.06
CA ASP A 22 4.73 -27.14 12.31
C ASP A 22 5.75 -26.97 11.19
N LYS A 23 6.52 -28.07 10.93
CA LYS A 23 7.63 -28.06 9.96
C LYS A 23 7.15 -27.97 8.50
N ALA A 24 5.97 -28.51 8.16
CA ALA A 24 5.47 -28.50 6.78
C ALA A 24 5.10 -27.07 6.39
N THR A 25 4.35 -26.36 7.23
CA THR A 25 4.02 -24.94 7.04
C THR A 25 5.26 -24.06 7.08
N ALA A 26 6.24 -24.33 7.95
CA ALA A 26 7.51 -23.63 7.98
C ALA A 26 8.27 -23.77 6.66
N GLY A 27 8.31 -24.97 6.09
CA GLY A 27 8.92 -25.24 4.79
C GLY A 27 8.20 -24.51 3.64
N ALA A 28 6.87 -24.53 3.63
CA ALA A 28 6.08 -23.80 2.65
C ALA A 28 6.28 -22.28 2.76
N TRP A 29 6.28 -21.75 3.97
CA TRP A 29 6.52 -20.33 4.25
C TRP A 29 7.90 -19.89 3.76
N LYS A 30 8.93 -20.70 4.03
CA LYS A 30 10.29 -20.40 3.55
C LYS A 30 10.37 -20.38 2.02
N ARG A 31 9.78 -21.36 1.33
CA ARG A 31 9.76 -21.37 -0.14
C ARG A 31 9.05 -20.15 -0.71
N GLY A 32 7.92 -19.74 -0.11
CA GLY A 32 7.21 -18.53 -0.52
C GLY A 32 8.04 -17.26 -0.32
N LEU A 33 8.77 -17.15 0.80
CA LEU A 33 9.68 -16.04 1.04
C LEU A 33 10.85 -16.04 0.05
N ASP A 34 11.46 -17.19 -0.21
CA ASP A 34 12.57 -17.31 -1.18
C ASP A 34 12.08 -16.91 -2.59
N TRP A 35 10.87 -17.33 -2.98
CA TRP A 35 10.26 -16.93 -4.24
C TRP A 35 10.01 -15.41 -4.28
N LEU A 36 9.40 -14.84 -3.25
CA LEU A 36 9.14 -13.39 -3.14
C LEU A 36 10.42 -12.57 -3.33
N LEU A 37 11.51 -12.98 -2.68
CA LEU A 37 12.81 -12.31 -2.81
C LEU A 37 13.40 -12.47 -4.22
N SER A 38 13.21 -13.63 -4.87
CA SER A 38 13.68 -13.88 -6.22
C SER A 38 13.00 -13.03 -7.28
N MET A 39 11.79 -12.54 -6.97
CA MET A 39 10.97 -11.69 -7.84
C MET A 39 11.33 -10.20 -7.79
N GLN A 40 12.26 -9.80 -6.92
CA GLN A 40 12.74 -8.41 -6.92
C GLN A 40 13.39 -8.05 -8.26
N ASN A 41 12.91 -6.99 -8.90
CA ASN A 41 13.46 -6.46 -10.13
C ASN A 41 14.90 -5.92 -9.92
N ASP A 42 15.64 -5.79 -11.01
CA ASP A 42 17.00 -5.27 -10.98
C ASP A 42 17.06 -3.80 -10.55
N ASP A 43 15.96 -3.05 -10.80
CA ASP A 43 15.80 -1.67 -10.31
C ASP A 43 15.60 -1.56 -8.80
N GLY A 44 15.27 -2.67 -8.14
CA GLY A 44 15.10 -2.78 -6.68
C GLY A 44 13.66 -2.81 -6.19
N GLY A 45 12.67 -2.55 -7.04
CA GLY A 45 11.25 -2.67 -6.71
C GLY A 45 10.69 -4.08 -6.95
N TRP A 46 9.38 -4.25 -6.75
CA TRP A 46 8.66 -5.48 -7.07
C TRP A 46 7.57 -5.25 -8.12
N PRO A 47 7.49 -6.13 -9.13
CA PRO A 47 6.39 -6.22 -10.09
C PRO A 47 5.21 -6.95 -9.48
N ALA A 48 4.13 -7.19 -10.24
CA ALA A 48 3.02 -8.04 -9.80
C ALA A 48 3.25 -9.53 -10.08
N PHE A 49 3.61 -9.87 -11.31
CA PHE A 49 3.60 -11.25 -11.84
C PHE A 49 4.94 -11.69 -12.44
N GLU A 50 5.66 -10.79 -13.11
CA GLU A 50 6.82 -11.15 -13.93
C GLU A 50 8.01 -10.21 -13.68
N LYS A 51 9.14 -10.83 -13.33
CA LYS A 51 10.37 -10.11 -13.04
C LYS A 51 11.02 -9.54 -14.30
N ASN A 52 11.41 -8.25 -14.25
CA ASN A 52 12.17 -7.56 -15.30
C ASN A 52 11.50 -7.59 -16.69
N THR A 53 10.18 -7.47 -16.74
CA THR A 53 9.43 -7.46 -18.00
C THR A 53 9.16 -6.05 -18.55
N ASP A 54 9.82 -5.05 -18.01
CA ASP A 54 9.77 -3.68 -18.52
C ASP A 54 10.52 -3.56 -19.83
N SER A 55 9.81 -3.37 -20.92
CA SER A 55 10.43 -3.09 -22.22
C SER A 55 10.05 -1.68 -22.70
N PRO A 56 11.02 -0.76 -22.77
CA PRO A 56 10.80 0.56 -23.36
C PRO A 56 10.28 0.48 -24.79
N LEU A 57 10.61 -0.58 -25.51
CA LEU A 57 10.14 -0.81 -26.88
C LEU A 57 8.62 -1.05 -26.92
N ILE A 58 8.09 -1.84 -25.97
CA ILE A 58 6.65 -2.10 -25.86
C ILE A 58 5.89 -0.81 -25.51
N SER A 59 6.41 -0.03 -24.57
CA SER A 59 5.80 1.26 -24.18
C SER A 59 5.81 2.29 -25.29
N SER A 60 6.66 2.14 -26.31
CA SER A 60 6.73 3.04 -27.47
C SER A 60 5.81 2.64 -28.62
N LEU A 61 5.15 1.48 -28.57
CA LEU A 61 4.22 1.05 -29.60
C LEU A 61 2.95 1.90 -29.57
N PRO A 62 2.45 2.35 -30.73
CA PRO A 62 1.23 3.14 -30.83
C PRO A 62 -0.03 2.26 -30.72
N ILE A 63 -0.06 1.41 -29.69
CA ILE A 63 -1.18 0.51 -29.38
C ILE A 63 -1.72 0.95 -28.04
N GLU A 64 -2.98 1.34 -28.01
CA GLU A 64 -3.64 1.78 -26.77
C GLU A 64 -3.57 0.69 -25.70
N GLY A 65 -2.96 1.05 -24.57
CA GLY A 65 -2.81 0.15 -23.41
C GLY A 65 -1.74 -0.94 -23.57
N ALA A 66 -0.86 -0.89 -24.59
CA ALA A 66 0.23 -1.85 -24.74
C ALA A 66 1.15 -1.87 -23.51
N ASP A 67 1.45 -0.71 -22.96
CA ASP A 67 2.25 -0.52 -21.76
C ASP A 67 1.60 -1.12 -20.51
N THR A 68 0.27 -1.12 -20.42
CA THR A 68 -0.47 -1.62 -19.24
C THR A 68 -0.77 -3.11 -19.30
N VAL A 69 -0.77 -3.71 -20.49
CA VAL A 69 -1.11 -5.14 -20.68
C VAL A 69 0.14 -6.00 -20.86
N SER A 70 1.19 -5.44 -21.44
CA SER A 70 2.39 -6.20 -21.84
C SER A 70 3.63 -5.89 -21.00
N THR A 71 3.50 -5.05 -19.98
CA THR A 71 4.60 -4.73 -19.05
C THR A 71 4.15 -4.92 -17.61
N ASP A 72 5.08 -5.33 -16.76
CA ASP A 72 4.86 -5.49 -15.34
C ASP A 72 5.98 -4.78 -14.55
N PRO A 73 5.96 -3.44 -14.54
CA PRO A 73 6.98 -2.65 -13.88
C PRO A 73 6.91 -2.77 -12.35
N SER A 74 8.01 -2.46 -11.70
CA SER A 74 8.01 -2.21 -10.27
C SER A 74 7.01 -1.11 -9.93
N SER A 75 6.22 -1.32 -8.88
CA SER A 75 5.22 -0.34 -8.43
C SER A 75 5.39 0.00 -6.95
N ALA A 76 5.01 1.23 -6.57
CA ALA A 76 5.22 1.71 -5.21
C ALA A 76 4.36 0.95 -4.19
N ASP A 77 3.15 0.58 -4.57
CA ASP A 77 2.25 -0.20 -3.74
C ASP A 77 2.78 -1.61 -3.47
N LEU A 78 3.17 -2.38 -4.50
CA LEU A 78 3.70 -3.73 -4.30
C LEU A 78 5.06 -3.73 -3.61
N THR A 79 5.92 -2.76 -3.94
CA THR A 79 7.21 -2.60 -3.26
C THR A 79 7.01 -2.25 -1.78
N GLY A 80 6.11 -1.32 -1.46
CA GLY A 80 5.79 -0.92 -0.09
C GLY A 80 5.17 -2.08 0.72
N ARG A 81 4.20 -2.79 0.15
CA ARG A 81 3.56 -3.95 0.80
C ARG A 81 4.53 -5.11 1.02
N THR A 82 5.46 -5.31 0.08
CA THR A 82 6.54 -6.29 0.25
C THR A 82 7.51 -5.87 1.36
N LEU A 83 7.92 -4.62 1.43
CA LEU A 83 8.73 -4.10 2.53
C LEU A 83 8.03 -4.25 3.89
N GLU A 84 6.73 -3.94 3.95
CA GLU A 84 5.95 -4.13 5.17
C GLU A 84 5.95 -5.61 5.62
N PHE A 85 5.73 -6.53 4.70
CA PHE A 85 5.80 -7.96 4.98
C PHE A 85 7.20 -8.38 5.45
N LEU A 86 8.24 -7.98 4.73
CA LEU A 86 9.62 -8.30 5.09
C LEU A 86 10.01 -7.79 6.49
N GLY A 87 9.63 -6.55 6.82
CA GLY A 87 9.94 -5.94 8.11
C GLY A 87 9.16 -6.56 9.27
N ARG A 88 7.83 -6.68 9.14
CA ARG A 88 6.96 -7.13 10.24
C ARG A 88 6.96 -8.64 10.45
N TYR A 89 7.05 -9.43 9.38
CA TYR A 89 6.82 -10.88 9.44
C TYR A 89 8.06 -11.72 9.15
N ALA A 90 9.02 -11.22 8.35
CA ALA A 90 10.23 -11.93 7.99
C ALA A 90 11.50 -11.46 8.71
N GLY A 91 11.43 -10.35 9.46
CA GLY A 91 12.52 -9.85 10.32
C GLY A 91 13.60 -9.05 9.59
N TYR A 92 13.36 -8.67 8.33
CA TYR A 92 14.27 -7.84 7.55
C TYR A 92 14.29 -6.39 8.05
N LYS A 93 15.43 -5.74 7.89
CA LYS A 93 15.67 -4.36 8.31
C LYS A 93 16.31 -3.54 7.19
N GLU A 94 16.37 -2.23 7.37
CA GLU A 94 16.90 -1.27 6.41
C GLU A 94 18.30 -1.65 5.86
N ASN A 95 19.13 -2.31 6.66
CA ASN A 95 20.50 -2.69 6.27
C ASN A 95 20.57 -4.01 5.46
N ASP A 96 19.48 -4.73 5.28
CA ASP A 96 19.47 -5.94 4.45
C ASP A 96 19.47 -5.59 2.96
N ALA A 97 20.27 -6.28 2.16
CA ALA A 97 20.50 -5.93 0.76
C ALA A 97 19.24 -5.78 -0.10
N PRO A 98 18.23 -6.69 -0.04
CA PRO A 98 16.99 -6.50 -0.80
C PRO A 98 16.18 -5.30 -0.32
N VAL A 99 16.17 -5.04 1.00
CA VAL A 99 15.49 -3.88 1.59
C VAL A 99 16.15 -2.58 1.18
N GLN A 100 17.47 -2.49 1.23
CA GLN A 100 18.20 -1.29 0.80
C GLN A 100 17.89 -0.91 -0.65
N LYS A 101 17.82 -1.90 -1.55
CA LYS A 101 17.46 -1.66 -2.96
C LYS A 101 16.04 -1.10 -3.06
N ALA A 102 15.10 -1.73 -2.37
CA ALA A 102 13.70 -1.34 -2.40
C ALA A 102 13.44 0.05 -1.78
N VAL A 103 14.09 0.35 -0.66
CA VAL A 103 14.00 1.67 -0.02
C VAL A 103 14.53 2.75 -0.97
N ARG A 104 15.71 2.54 -1.57
CA ARG A 104 16.25 3.50 -2.56
C ARG A 104 15.31 3.69 -3.75
N TRP A 105 14.77 2.58 -4.29
CA TRP A 105 13.83 2.64 -5.40
C TRP A 105 12.58 3.43 -5.03
N LEU A 106 11.99 3.13 -3.87
CA LEU A 106 10.77 3.77 -3.40
C LEU A 106 10.97 5.28 -3.15
N LEU A 107 12.06 5.66 -2.50
CA LEU A 107 12.40 7.06 -2.26
C LEU A 107 12.63 7.85 -3.56
N ALA A 108 13.20 7.20 -4.59
CA ALA A 108 13.41 7.81 -5.90
C ALA A 108 12.12 7.98 -6.72
N ARG A 109 11.02 7.30 -6.32
CA ARG A 109 9.72 7.33 -7.01
C ARG A 109 8.68 8.21 -6.29
N GLN A 110 9.08 8.93 -5.24
CA GLN A 110 8.19 9.87 -4.59
C GLN A 110 7.86 11.04 -5.52
N GLU A 111 6.59 11.36 -5.64
CA GLU A 111 6.11 12.49 -6.43
C GLU A 111 6.54 13.85 -5.81
N ILE A 112 6.51 14.89 -6.62
CA ILE A 112 6.91 16.24 -6.18
C ILE A 112 6.04 16.72 -5.02
N ASP A 113 4.78 16.35 -4.94
CA ASP A 113 3.85 16.74 -3.88
C ASP A 113 4.05 15.95 -2.57
N GLY A 114 4.78 14.83 -2.63
CA GLY A 114 5.08 13.96 -1.49
C GLY A 114 4.34 12.63 -1.49
N SER A 115 3.44 12.40 -2.44
CA SER A 115 2.71 11.15 -2.59
C SER A 115 3.52 10.08 -3.32
N TRP A 116 2.96 8.86 -3.41
CA TRP A 116 3.38 7.81 -4.33
C TRP A 116 2.18 7.31 -5.11
N TYR A 117 2.37 7.10 -6.40
CA TYR A 117 1.37 6.48 -7.25
C TYR A 117 1.32 4.97 -7.01
N GLY A 118 0.12 4.44 -6.75
CA GLY A 118 -0.17 3.01 -6.67
C GLY A 118 -0.82 2.50 -7.94
N ARG A 119 -0.37 1.35 -8.43
CA ARG A 119 -0.84 0.75 -9.69
C ARG A 119 -2.11 -0.09 -9.51
N TRP A 120 -2.25 -0.77 -8.37
CA TRP A 120 -3.28 -1.78 -8.11
C TRP A 120 -4.40 -1.31 -7.17
N GLY A 121 -4.26 -0.14 -6.60
CA GLY A 121 -5.30 0.57 -5.84
C GLY A 121 -5.41 2.01 -6.31
N ILE A 122 -6.55 2.65 -6.06
CA ILE A 122 -6.81 4.04 -6.42
C ILE A 122 -6.26 4.96 -5.34
N ALA A 123 -5.38 5.76 -5.76
CA ALA A 123 -4.16 5.58 -6.59
C ALA A 123 -3.02 6.13 -5.74
N TYR A 124 -3.04 7.46 -5.42
CA TYR A 124 -2.04 8.12 -4.60
C TYR A 124 -2.23 7.89 -3.10
N LEU A 125 -3.48 7.80 -2.62
CA LEU A 125 -3.75 7.38 -1.23
C LEU A 125 -3.26 5.95 -0.98
N TYR A 126 -3.52 5.03 -1.91
CA TYR A 126 -3.09 3.64 -1.80
C TYR A 126 -1.57 3.49 -1.88
N GLY A 127 -0.94 4.10 -2.89
CA GLY A 127 0.52 4.06 -3.06
C GLY A 127 1.27 4.69 -1.90
N THR A 128 0.78 5.83 -1.40
CA THR A 128 1.38 6.52 -0.25
C THR A 128 1.24 5.71 1.04
N TRP A 129 0.08 5.08 1.27
CA TRP A 129 -0.10 4.16 2.38
C TRP A 129 0.88 3.01 2.34
N ALA A 130 0.97 2.32 1.21
CA ALA A 130 1.85 1.17 1.05
C ALA A 130 3.33 1.55 1.24
N ALA A 131 3.74 2.69 0.67
CA ALA A 131 5.10 3.21 0.82
C ALA A 131 5.44 3.52 2.28
N LEU A 132 4.59 4.28 2.99
CA LEU A 132 4.84 4.66 4.38
C LEU A 132 4.85 3.46 5.32
N THR A 133 3.87 2.55 5.22
CA THR A 133 3.83 1.35 6.08
C THR A 133 5.02 0.45 5.82
N GLY A 134 5.47 0.33 4.56
CA GLY A 134 6.66 -0.41 4.17
C GLY A 134 7.95 0.19 4.73
N LEU A 135 8.16 1.49 4.54
CA LEU A 135 9.34 2.21 5.04
C LEU A 135 9.44 2.11 6.58
N MET A 136 8.32 2.32 7.29
CA MET A 136 8.28 2.21 8.75
C MET A 136 8.58 0.78 9.24
N ALA A 137 8.07 -0.24 8.57
CA ALA A 137 8.24 -1.63 8.96
C ALA A 137 9.70 -2.08 8.92
N VAL A 138 10.48 -1.58 7.96
CA VAL A 138 11.90 -1.93 7.84
C VAL A 138 12.85 -1.04 8.64
N GLY A 139 12.33 0.02 9.28
CA GLY A 139 13.07 0.87 10.22
C GLY A 139 13.62 2.18 9.64
N VAL A 140 13.10 2.62 8.49
CA VAL A 140 13.41 3.99 8.00
C VAL A 140 12.90 5.01 9.03
N SER A 141 13.70 6.03 9.30
CA SER A 141 13.37 7.03 10.32
C SER A 141 12.06 7.76 10.02
N PRO A 142 11.14 7.88 10.98
CA PRO A 142 9.97 8.76 10.83
C PRO A 142 10.34 10.21 10.48
N ALA A 143 11.52 10.68 10.89
CA ALA A 143 12.01 12.02 10.59
C ALA A 143 12.64 12.13 9.18
N HIS A 144 12.68 11.06 8.39
CA HIS A 144 13.21 11.12 7.03
C HIS A 144 12.40 12.12 6.18
N PRO A 145 13.04 13.02 5.41
CA PRO A 145 12.35 14.08 4.67
C PRO A 145 11.22 13.58 3.76
N ALA A 146 11.41 12.44 3.09
CA ALA A 146 10.38 11.84 2.24
C ALA A 146 9.16 11.37 3.06
N VAL A 147 9.39 10.81 4.26
CA VAL A 147 8.31 10.39 5.16
C VAL A 147 7.51 11.61 5.63
N GLN A 148 8.19 12.67 6.09
CA GLN A 148 7.52 13.88 6.53
C GLN A 148 6.72 14.55 5.41
N LYS A 149 7.26 14.60 4.20
CA LYS A 149 6.59 15.15 3.02
C LYS A 149 5.29 14.40 2.69
N ALA A 150 5.30 13.08 2.82
CA ALA A 150 4.11 12.25 2.61
C ALA A 150 3.07 12.41 3.73
N VAL A 151 3.51 12.52 4.98
CA VAL A 151 2.63 12.84 6.12
C VAL A 151 1.93 14.17 5.93
N ASP A 152 2.68 15.21 5.51
CA ASP A 152 2.13 16.52 5.22
C ASP A 152 1.13 16.45 4.06
N TRP A 153 1.44 15.68 3.02
CA TRP A 153 0.54 15.46 1.89
C TRP A 153 -0.77 14.79 2.35
N LEU A 154 -0.71 13.66 3.07
CA LEU A 154 -1.90 12.97 3.59
C LEU A 154 -2.74 13.90 4.47
N THR A 155 -2.10 14.68 5.33
CA THR A 155 -2.79 15.61 6.23
C THR A 155 -3.55 16.69 5.45
N ARG A 156 -2.96 17.21 4.37
CA ARG A 156 -3.62 18.20 3.49
C ARG A 156 -4.80 17.62 2.71
N GLN A 157 -4.79 16.32 2.40
CA GLN A 157 -5.87 15.66 1.65
C GLN A 157 -7.04 15.20 2.53
N GLN A 158 -6.98 15.40 3.85
CA GLN A 158 -8.07 15.04 4.74
C GLN A 158 -9.30 15.93 4.50
N ASN A 159 -10.45 15.31 4.26
CA ASN A 159 -11.73 16.00 4.10
C ASN A 159 -12.25 16.59 5.42
N ALA A 160 -13.20 17.51 5.32
CA ALA A 160 -13.78 18.18 6.48
C ALA A 160 -14.51 17.21 7.44
N ASP A 161 -15.04 16.08 6.93
CA ASP A 161 -15.68 15.02 7.71
C ASP A 161 -14.69 14.14 8.49
N GLY A 162 -13.38 14.34 8.28
CA GLY A 162 -12.30 13.59 8.91
C GLY A 162 -11.80 12.38 8.11
N GLY A 163 -12.45 12.02 7.00
CA GLY A 163 -12.05 10.93 6.13
C GLY A 163 -11.19 11.37 4.95
N TRP A 164 -10.92 10.43 4.05
CA TRP A 164 -10.21 10.63 2.78
C TRP A 164 -10.96 9.98 1.63
N GLY A 165 -10.85 10.58 0.45
CA GLY A 165 -11.46 10.05 -0.76
C GLY A 165 -10.79 10.56 -2.01
N GLU A 166 -10.38 9.64 -2.86
CA GLU A 166 -9.71 9.85 -4.11
C GLU A 166 -10.53 9.30 -5.27
N SER A 167 -10.62 10.08 -6.35
CA SER A 167 -11.33 9.69 -7.57
C SER A 167 -10.49 8.74 -8.43
N CYS A 168 -11.14 7.83 -9.16
CA CYS A 168 -10.52 7.04 -10.22
C CYS A 168 -9.85 7.89 -11.30
N HIS A 169 -10.28 9.14 -11.49
CA HIS A 169 -9.61 10.10 -12.39
C HIS A 169 -8.15 10.36 -12.02
N SER A 170 -7.74 10.13 -10.77
CA SER A 170 -6.33 10.20 -10.38
C SER A 170 -5.46 9.26 -11.20
N ASP A 171 -5.94 8.06 -11.44
CA ASP A 171 -5.23 7.05 -12.23
C ASP A 171 -5.21 7.40 -13.72
N GLU A 172 -6.32 7.91 -14.26
CA GLU A 172 -6.43 8.33 -15.65
C GLU A 172 -5.51 9.52 -15.97
N GLN A 173 -5.51 10.52 -15.08
CA GLN A 173 -4.78 11.78 -15.26
C GLN A 173 -3.33 11.72 -14.78
N LYS A 174 -2.94 10.64 -14.10
CA LYS A 174 -1.64 10.50 -13.41
C LYS A 174 -1.34 11.67 -12.47
N MET A 175 -2.37 12.13 -11.78
CA MET A 175 -2.34 13.22 -10.80
C MET A 175 -3.47 13.05 -9.80
N TYR A 176 -3.22 13.33 -8.51
CA TYR A 176 -4.25 13.23 -7.49
C TYR A 176 -5.48 14.08 -7.83
N ALA A 177 -6.64 13.45 -7.84
CA ALA A 177 -7.95 14.08 -8.02
C ALA A 177 -8.85 13.72 -6.83
N PRO A 178 -9.30 14.71 -6.02
CA PRO A 178 -10.18 14.44 -4.90
C PRO A 178 -11.53 13.91 -5.37
N LEU A 179 -12.11 12.98 -4.62
CA LEU A 179 -13.45 12.45 -4.88
C LEU A 179 -14.56 13.44 -4.46
N GLY A 180 -14.25 14.36 -3.56
CA GLY A 180 -15.25 15.24 -2.95
C GLY A 180 -16.09 14.59 -1.87
N ALA A 181 -15.84 13.31 -1.56
CA ALA A 181 -16.46 12.55 -0.48
C ALA A 181 -15.44 11.55 0.08
N SER A 182 -15.58 11.14 1.32
CA SER A 182 -14.70 10.15 1.95
C SER A 182 -15.21 8.74 1.73
N THR A 183 -14.29 7.78 1.51
CA THR A 183 -14.61 6.35 1.46
C THR A 183 -14.01 5.61 2.64
N PRO A 184 -14.64 4.54 3.15
CA PRO A 184 -14.10 3.79 4.30
C PRO A 184 -12.73 3.17 4.01
N SER A 185 -12.51 2.61 2.82
CA SER A 185 -11.26 1.96 2.45
C SER A 185 -10.09 2.96 2.32
N GLN A 186 -10.31 4.07 1.62
CA GLN A 186 -9.25 5.09 1.43
C GLN A 186 -8.97 5.85 2.73
N THR A 187 -9.98 6.09 3.55
CA THR A 187 -9.78 6.62 4.91
C THR A 187 -8.94 5.67 5.75
N ALA A 188 -9.20 4.38 5.69
CA ALA A 188 -8.43 3.40 6.44
C ALA A 188 -6.96 3.32 5.98
N TRP A 189 -6.69 3.42 4.67
CA TRP A 189 -5.32 3.47 4.15
C TRP A 189 -4.56 4.71 4.65
N ALA A 190 -5.16 5.89 4.53
CA ALA A 190 -4.54 7.12 5.01
C ALA A 190 -4.28 7.08 6.53
N LEU A 191 -5.26 6.59 7.31
CA LEU A 191 -5.11 6.41 8.75
C LEU A 191 -3.99 5.44 9.11
N ASP A 192 -3.94 4.27 8.49
CA ASP A 192 -2.92 3.26 8.79
C ASP A 192 -1.52 3.77 8.46
N ALA A 193 -1.35 4.55 7.39
CA ALA A 193 -0.10 5.23 7.07
C ALA A 193 0.31 6.23 8.17
N LEU A 194 -0.61 7.08 8.61
CA LEU A 194 -0.33 8.06 9.67
C LEU A 194 -0.05 7.38 11.02
N ILE A 195 -0.81 6.33 11.35
CA ILE A 195 -0.58 5.52 12.55
C ILE A 195 0.80 4.87 12.50
N ALA A 196 1.24 4.36 11.36
CA ALA A 196 2.57 3.75 11.22
C ALA A 196 3.69 4.74 11.59
N VAL A 197 3.59 6.00 11.16
CA VAL A 197 4.61 7.03 11.35
C VAL A 197 4.58 7.67 12.74
N HIS A 198 3.41 8.07 13.25
CA HIS A 198 3.31 8.87 14.46
C HIS A 198 3.40 8.04 15.74
N PRO A 199 4.23 8.41 16.74
CA PRO A 199 4.32 7.70 18.03
C PRO A 199 3.11 7.97 18.94
N ARG A 200 2.31 9.01 18.66
CA ARG A 200 1.08 9.39 19.39
C ARG A 200 0.00 9.79 18.40
N PRO A 201 -1.28 9.67 18.76
CA PRO A 201 -2.37 10.17 17.92
C PRO A 201 -2.20 11.67 17.61
N THR A 202 -2.48 12.04 16.39
CA THR A 202 -2.55 13.44 15.94
C THR A 202 -4.01 13.82 15.72
N PRO A 203 -4.35 15.11 15.66
CA PRO A 203 -5.73 15.53 15.36
C PRO A 203 -6.26 14.95 14.04
N ALA A 204 -5.41 14.71 13.05
CA ALA A 204 -5.80 14.08 11.79
C ALA A 204 -6.16 12.60 12.01
N ILE A 205 -5.37 11.86 12.81
CA ILE A 205 -5.68 10.47 13.17
C ILE A 205 -6.99 10.40 13.94
N GLU A 206 -7.19 11.23 14.96
CA GLU A 206 -8.40 11.23 15.78
C GLU A 206 -9.66 11.47 14.94
N ARG A 207 -9.67 12.51 14.09
CA ARG A 207 -10.79 12.77 13.19
C ARG A 207 -11.08 11.61 12.23
N GLY A 208 -10.04 10.92 11.74
CA GLY A 208 -10.21 9.77 10.86
C GLY A 208 -10.78 8.55 11.59
N ILE A 209 -10.36 8.30 12.84
CA ILE A 209 -10.96 7.26 13.70
C ILE A 209 -12.43 7.56 13.96
N ASP A 210 -12.78 8.81 14.28
CA ASP A 210 -14.16 9.23 14.45
C ASP A 210 -14.99 9.03 13.17
N TYR A 211 -14.43 9.36 12.01
CA TYR A 211 -15.08 9.09 10.72
C TYR A 211 -15.37 7.59 10.56
N LEU A 212 -14.39 6.72 10.69
CA LEU A 212 -14.59 5.27 10.53
C LEU A 212 -15.61 4.70 11.54
N SER A 213 -15.60 5.20 12.77
CA SER A 213 -16.55 4.78 13.81
C SER A 213 -17.99 5.13 13.45
N ARG A 214 -18.23 6.31 12.90
CA ARG A 214 -19.56 6.73 12.42
C ARG A 214 -20.00 5.98 11.17
N GLN A 215 -19.07 5.70 10.25
CA GLN A 215 -19.35 5.04 8.98
C GLN A 215 -19.53 3.52 9.08
N SER A 216 -19.26 2.91 10.23
CA SER A 216 -19.35 1.45 10.40
C SER A 216 -20.74 0.88 10.07
N GLN A 217 -21.80 1.71 10.15
CA GLN A 217 -23.19 1.33 9.85
C GLN A 217 -23.73 1.95 8.54
N ALA A 218 -22.97 2.82 7.88
CA ALA A 218 -23.41 3.46 6.65
C ALA A 218 -23.41 2.48 5.47
N ALA A 219 -24.40 2.62 4.61
CA ALA A 219 -24.55 1.83 3.38
C ALA A 219 -24.93 2.75 2.21
N ASP A 220 -24.13 3.77 1.98
CA ASP A 220 -24.27 4.69 0.87
C ASP A 220 -23.30 4.37 -0.29
N TRP A 221 -23.34 5.18 -1.34
CA TRP A 221 -22.53 4.98 -2.55
C TRP A 221 -21.02 4.99 -2.27
N THR A 222 -20.55 5.69 -1.24
CA THR A 222 -19.11 5.77 -0.91
C THR A 222 -18.55 4.42 -0.48
N THR A 223 -19.40 3.55 0.07
CA THR A 223 -19.04 2.20 0.50
C THR A 223 -18.89 1.21 -0.66
N ALA A 224 -19.43 1.56 -1.83
CA ALA A 224 -19.37 0.80 -3.06
C ALA A 224 -18.51 1.47 -4.13
N TYR A 225 -17.90 2.61 -3.82
CA TYR A 225 -17.00 3.30 -4.75
C TYR A 225 -15.80 2.42 -5.10
N PRO A 226 -15.44 2.27 -6.39
CA PRO A 226 -14.32 1.44 -6.79
C PRO A 226 -13.00 2.07 -6.33
N THR A 227 -12.23 1.31 -5.56
CA THR A 227 -10.92 1.73 -5.02
C THR A 227 -9.81 0.76 -5.37
N GLY A 228 -10.10 -0.33 -6.08
CA GLY A 228 -9.12 -1.25 -6.66
C GLY A 228 -8.90 -0.96 -8.13
N GLY A 229 -7.65 -1.06 -8.59
CA GLY A 229 -7.27 -1.00 -9.99
C GLY A 229 -7.00 -2.40 -10.56
N GLY A 230 -7.58 -2.72 -11.71
CA GLY A 230 -7.28 -3.98 -12.41
C GLY A 230 -6.40 -3.77 -13.65
N ARG A 231 -6.54 -2.63 -14.28
CA ARG A 231 -5.71 -2.17 -15.39
C ARG A 231 -5.52 -0.67 -15.22
N PRO A 232 -4.30 -0.20 -15.03
CA PRO A 232 -4.03 1.22 -14.82
C PRO A 232 -4.63 2.08 -15.94
N GLY A 233 -5.43 3.08 -15.56
CA GLY A 233 -6.11 3.97 -16.51
C GLY A 233 -7.32 3.37 -17.23
N GLY A 234 -7.77 2.14 -16.90
CA GLY A 234 -8.79 1.49 -17.72
C GLY A 234 -9.87 0.69 -16.98
N THR A 235 -9.58 0.07 -15.85
CA THR A 235 -10.55 -0.82 -15.18
C THR A 235 -10.46 -0.68 -13.67
N TYR A 236 -11.60 -0.41 -13.01
CA TYR A 236 -11.67 -0.19 -11.58
C TYR A 236 -12.68 -1.14 -10.93
N PHE A 237 -12.34 -1.64 -9.74
CA PHE A 237 -13.15 -2.61 -9.02
C PHE A 237 -13.58 -2.10 -7.65
N ALA A 238 -14.84 -2.30 -7.31
CA ALA A 238 -15.35 -2.20 -5.96
C ALA A 238 -15.26 -3.57 -5.29
N TYR A 239 -14.22 -3.79 -4.50
CA TYR A 239 -14.13 -5.01 -3.71
C TYR A 239 -15.07 -4.91 -2.51
N HIS A 240 -16.10 -5.75 -2.48
CA HIS A 240 -17.12 -5.72 -1.42
C HIS A 240 -16.52 -5.81 -0.01
N SER A 241 -15.44 -6.56 0.17
CA SER A 241 -14.77 -6.76 1.46
C SER A 241 -13.95 -5.55 1.93
N TYR A 242 -13.54 -4.65 1.03
CA TYR A 242 -12.65 -3.53 1.36
C TYR A 242 -13.24 -2.59 2.40
N ARG A 243 -14.54 -2.33 2.34
CA ARG A 243 -15.27 -1.51 3.31
C ARG A 243 -15.21 -2.03 4.75
N TRP A 244 -14.82 -3.30 4.95
CA TRP A 244 -14.72 -3.95 6.26
C TRP A 244 -13.28 -4.23 6.66
N ILE A 245 -12.50 -4.83 5.74
CA ILE A 245 -11.15 -5.31 6.04
C ILE A 245 -10.21 -4.15 6.36
N TRP A 246 -10.20 -3.10 5.54
CA TRP A 246 -9.27 -1.99 5.75
C TRP A 246 -9.59 -1.16 6.98
N PRO A 247 -10.85 -0.75 7.26
CA PRO A 247 -11.21 -0.13 8.51
C PRO A 247 -10.86 -0.97 9.74
N LEU A 248 -11.15 -2.27 9.71
CA LEU A 248 -10.80 -3.18 10.82
C LEU A 248 -9.29 -3.21 11.06
N LEU A 249 -8.48 -3.27 9.99
CA LEU A 249 -7.02 -3.26 10.09
C LEU A 249 -6.52 -1.96 10.71
N ALA A 250 -6.95 -0.81 10.21
CA ALA A 250 -6.53 0.50 10.73
C ALA A 250 -6.92 0.70 12.20
N LEU A 251 -8.15 0.34 12.57
CA LEU A 251 -8.63 0.41 13.96
C LEU A 251 -7.83 -0.54 14.88
N SER A 252 -7.51 -1.74 14.41
CA SER A 252 -6.67 -2.69 15.15
C SER A 252 -5.25 -2.16 15.37
N HIS A 253 -4.64 -1.54 14.37
CA HIS A 253 -3.32 -0.93 14.51
C HIS A 253 -3.35 0.28 15.46
N TYR A 254 -4.40 1.10 15.38
CA TYR A 254 -4.61 2.20 16.32
C TYR A 254 -4.69 1.70 17.76
N GLN A 255 -5.54 0.72 18.02
CA GLN A 255 -5.71 0.13 19.34
C GLN A 255 -4.40 -0.49 19.87
N SER A 256 -3.74 -1.28 19.02
CA SER A 256 -2.48 -1.95 19.41
C SER A 256 -1.35 -0.98 19.72
N LYS A 257 -1.28 0.15 18.99
CA LYS A 257 -0.19 1.11 19.15
C LYS A 257 -0.41 2.10 20.30
N TYR A 258 -1.65 2.55 20.49
CA TYR A 258 -1.92 3.69 21.38
C TYR A 258 -2.71 3.30 22.65
N ALA A 259 -3.62 2.31 22.60
CA ALA A 259 -4.37 1.90 23.79
C ALA A 259 -3.58 0.97 24.73
N SER A 260 -2.50 0.33 24.25
CA SER A 260 -1.62 -0.50 25.10
C SER A 260 -0.56 0.31 25.86
N ALA A 261 -0.53 1.64 25.67
CA ALA A 261 0.44 2.56 26.30
C ALA A 261 -0.18 3.41 27.41
N SER A 262 -1.45 3.18 27.75
CA SER A 262 -2.21 3.74 28.89
C SER A 262 -2.40 2.66 30.02
#